data_00ae21bc2a448067e762a362bbf87e3e
#
_entry.id   00ae21bc2a448067e762a362bbf87e3e
#
_cell.length_a   1.000
_cell.length_b   1.000
_cell.length_c   1.000
_cell.angle_alpha   90.00
_cell.angle_beta   90.00
_cell.angle_gamma   90.00
#
_symmetry.space_group_name_H-M   'P 1'
#
loop_
_entity.id
_entity.type
_entity.pdbx_description
1 polymer ?
#
loop_
_entity_poly.entity_id
_entity_poly.type
_entity_poly.pdbx_seq_one_letter_code
_entity_poly.pdbx_strand_id
1 'polypeptide(L)'
;MTVSAQNLVWIDMEMTGLDPEQNVVLEIATIITDKDLNVLAQGPVIAIHQSDEELAKMDEWNVNTHTKSGLVARVKASEHDEARAVAETLEFIRQWVPERTSPLCGNSIGQDRRFMVKHMGELEAFFHYRNVDVSTIEE
;
A
#
# COMPACT_ATOMS: atom_id res chain seq x y z
N MET A 1 -21.83 -8.54 -3.62
CA MET A 1 -20.53 -8.43 -2.92
C MET A 1 -20.43 -9.55 -1.90
N THR A 2 -19.40 -10.36 -2.01
CA THR A 2 -19.27 -11.55 -1.17
C THR A 2 -17.93 -11.55 -0.44
N VAL A 3 -17.98 -11.60 0.88
CA VAL A 3 -16.78 -11.79 1.71
C VAL A 3 -16.34 -13.25 1.56
N SER A 4 -15.07 -13.48 1.22
CA SER A 4 -14.54 -14.83 1.06
C SER A 4 -13.10 -14.92 1.54
N ALA A 5 -12.82 -15.97 2.31
CA ALA A 5 -11.46 -16.27 2.77
C ALA A 5 -10.51 -16.65 1.61
N GLN A 6 -11.05 -16.89 0.41
CA GLN A 6 -10.26 -17.20 -0.78
C GLN A 6 -9.91 -15.97 -1.60
N ASN A 7 -10.52 -14.81 -1.31
CA ASN A 7 -10.17 -13.57 -2.01
C ASN A 7 -8.78 -13.11 -1.60
N LEU A 8 -8.10 -12.42 -2.52
CA LEU A 8 -6.75 -11.94 -2.32
C LEU A 8 -6.72 -10.41 -2.33
N VAL A 9 -5.93 -9.86 -1.42
CA VAL A 9 -5.72 -8.41 -1.33
C VAL A 9 -4.36 -8.06 -1.91
N TRP A 10 -4.36 -7.21 -2.93
CA TRP A 10 -3.17 -6.71 -3.61
C TRP A 10 -2.92 -5.29 -3.19
N ILE A 11 -1.72 -5.01 -2.70
CA ILE A 11 -1.32 -3.67 -2.26
C ILE A 11 -0.11 -3.22 -3.03
N ASP A 12 -0.13 -1.95 -3.44
CA ASP A 12 0.99 -1.25 -4.04
C ASP A 12 1.21 0.05 -3.29
N MET A 13 2.44 0.33 -2.90
CA MET A 13 2.79 1.52 -2.13
C MET A 13 3.93 2.26 -2.79
N GLU A 14 3.91 3.59 -2.68
CA GLU A 14 5.03 4.44 -3.02
C GLU A 14 5.59 5.06 -1.74
N MET A 15 6.91 5.15 -1.64
CA MET A 15 7.61 5.64 -0.46
C MET A 15 8.67 6.66 -0.84
N THR A 16 9.17 7.40 0.16
CA THR A 16 10.24 8.38 -0.07
C THR A 16 11.62 7.73 -0.27
N GLY A 17 11.75 6.46 0.04
CA GLY A 17 12.98 5.69 -0.11
C GLY A 17 12.79 4.26 0.34
N LEU A 18 13.86 3.55 0.62
CA LEU A 18 13.84 2.12 0.89
C LEU A 18 13.98 1.74 2.37
N ASP A 19 14.21 2.71 3.25
CA ASP A 19 14.46 2.45 4.67
C ASP A 19 13.25 2.86 5.51
N PRO A 20 12.47 1.89 6.05
CA PRO A 20 11.29 2.21 6.86
C PRO A 20 11.59 3.05 8.11
N GLU A 21 12.83 3.02 8.61
CA GLU A 21 13.21 3.81 9.78
C GLU A 21 13.38 5.30 9.46
N GLN A 22 13.68 5.63 8.20
CA GLN A 22 13.96 7.01 7.79
C GLN A 22 12.97 7.53 6.76
N ASN A 23 12.27 6.65 6.07
CA ASN A 23 11.38 7.01 4.98
C ASN A 23 9.93 6.74 5.35
N VAL A 24 9.03 7.37 4.60
CA VAL A 24 7.59 7.30 4.85
C VAL A 24 6.84 6.89 3.60
N VAL A 25 5.59 6.47 3.79
CA VAL A 25 4.69 6.09 2.70
C VAL A 25 4.07 7.34 2.08
N LEU A 26 4.08 7.41 0.77
CA LEU A 26 3.51 8.51 0.00
C LEU A 26 2.14 8.19 -0.57
N GLU A 27 1.91 6.93 -0.96
CA GLU A 27 0.66 6.51 -1.57
C GLU A 27 0.43 5.03 -1.31
N ILE A 28 -0.83 4.65 -1.15
CA ILE A 28 -1.25 3.25 -1.05
C ILE A 28 -2.43 3.01 -1.97
N ALA A 29 -2.37 1.92 -2.75
CA ALA A 29 -3.42 1.48 -3.65
C ALA A 29 -3.77 0.02 -3.35
N THR A 30 -5.05 -0.33 -3.47
CA THR A 30 -5.55 -1.65 -3.10
C THR A 30 -6.45 -2.21 -4.20
N ILE A 31 -6.29 -3.49 -4.51
CA ILE A 31 -7.15 -4.21 -5.46
C ILE A 31 -7.51 -5.56 -4.82
N ILE A 32 -8.75 -5.98 -5.01
CA ILE A 32 -9.21 -7.30 -4.59
C ILE A 32 -9.38 -8.18 -5.81
N THR A 33 -8.84 -9.39 -5.74
CA THR A 33 -9.08 -10.43 -6.75
C THR A 33 -9.64 -11.68 -6.09
N ASP A 34 -10.21 -12.58 -6.89
CA ASP A 34 -10.43 -13.94 -6.44
C ASP A 34 -9.12 -14.74 -6.56
N LYS A 35 -9.17 -16.03 -6.22
CA LYS A 35 -7.99 -16.91 -6.29
C LYS A 35 -7.49 -17.14 -7.72
N ASP A 36 -8.33 -16.90 -8.72
CA ASP A 36 -8.01 -17.07 -10.15
C ASP A 36 -7.56 -15.75 -10.77
N LEU A 37 -7.33 -14.73 -9.96
CA LEU A 37 -6.84 -13.41 -10.36
C LEU A 37 -7.85 -12.57 -11.15
N ASN A 38 -9.12 -12.89 -11.05
CA ASN A 38 -10.17 -12.01 -11.58
C ASN A 38 -10.35 -10.82 -10.64
N VAL A 39 -10.30 -9.61 -11.17
CA VAL A 39 -10.48 -8.39 -10.37
C VAL A 39 -11.93 -8.29 -9.93
N LEU A 40 -12.15 -8.31 -8.62
CA LEU A 40 -13.48 -8.18 -8.01
C LEU A 40 -13.81 -6.73 -7.65
N ALA A 41 -12.80 -5.98 -7.23
CA ALA A 41 -12.98 -4.58 -6.86
C ALA A 41 -11.66 -3.83 -6.93
N GLN A 42 -11.76 -2.56 -7.32
CA GLN A 42 -10.64 -1.63 -7.25
C GLN A 42 -10.89 -0.72 -6.06
N GLY A 43 -9.95 -0.72 -5.12
CA GLY A 43 -10.08 0.05 -3.91
C GLY A 43 -9.56 1.48 -4.05
N PRO A 44 -9.52 2.19 -2.95
CA PRO A 44 -9.03 3.56 -2.97
C PRO A 44 -7.56 3.63 -3.32
N VAL A 45 -7.19 4.67 -4.04
CA VAL A 45 -5.80 5.08 -4.25
C VAL A 45 -5.62 6.34 -3.42
N ILE A 46 -4.84 6.25 -2.36
CA ILE A 46 -4.77 7.31 -1.34
C ILE A 46 -3.36 7.88 -1.29
N ALA A 47 -3.22 9.17 -1.64
CA ALA A 47 -2.00 9.91 -1.41
C ALA A 47 -2.01 10.37 0.06
N ILE A 48 -0.92 10.15 0.76
CA ILE A 48 -0.79 10.47 2.17
C ILE A 48 0.01 11.76 2.31
N HIS A 49 -0.55 12.74 3.00
CA HIS A 49 0.13 14.03 3.20
C HIS A 49 1.42 13.80 3.99
N GLN A 50 2.51 14.40 3.50
CA GLN A 50 3.79 14.41 4.16
C GLN A 50 4.35 15.83 4.18
N SER A 51 5.14 16.14 5.21
CA SER A 51 5.79 17.44 5.34
C SER A 51 6.88 17.63 4.29
N ASP A 52 7.21 18.88 4.01
CA ASP A 52 8.34 19.19 3.12
C ASP A 52 9.65 18.59 3.65
N GLU A 53 9.81 18.50 4.97
CA GLU A 53 10.96 17.88 5.59
C GLU A 53 11.08 16.40 5.25
N GLU A 54 9.96 15.66 5.28
CA GLU A 54 9.96 14.26 4.88
C GLU A 54 10.21 14.09 3.38
N LEU A 55 9.61 14.95 2.56
CA LEU A 55 9.82 14.90 1.12
C LEU A 55 11.27 15.22 0.74
N ALA A 56 11.96 16.04 1.52
CA ALA A 56 13.36 16.40 1.28
C ALA A 56 14.31 15.22 1.49
N LYS A 57 13.86 14.15 2.13
CA LYS A 57 14.68 12.94 2.34
C LYS A 57 14.77 12.05 1.09
N MET A 58 13.98 12.33 0.06
CA MET A 58 14.04 11.57 -1.19
C MET A 58 15.36 11.83 -1.92
N ASP A 59 15.92 10.77 -2.52
CA ASP A 59 17.07 10.91 -3.40
C ASP A 59 16.63 11.52 -4.75
N GLU A 60 17.59 11.83 -5.59
CA GLU A 60 17.33 12.45 -6.89
C GLU A 60 16.39 11.61 -7.76
N TRP A 61 16.59 10.30 -7.77
CA TRP A 61 15.75 9.39 -8.56
C TRP A 61 14.29 9.44 -8.11
N ASN A 62 14.06 9.37 -6.79
CA ASN A 62 12.71 9.43 -6.23
C ASN A 62 12.06 10.79 -6.47
N VAL A 63 12.79 11.88 -6.30
CA VAL A 63 12.27 13.23 -6.57
C VAL A 63 11.81 13.32 -8.03
N ASN A 64 12.67 12.91 -8.97
CA ASN A 64 12.34 12.99 -10.39
C ASN A 64 11.16 12.10 -10.76
N THR A 65 11.14 10.86 -10.29
CA THR A 65 10.10 9.88 -10.60
C THR A 65 8.75 10.32 -10.04
N HIS A 66 8.70 10.71 -8.77
CA HIS A 66 7.44 11.08 -8.12
C HIS A 66 6.94 12.46 -8.55
N THR A 67 7.82 13.35 -8.94
CA THR A 67 7.42 14.65 -9.50
C THR A 67 6.79 14.45 -10.89
N LYS A 68 7.41 13.64 -11.75
CA LYS A 68 6.90 13.37 -13.10
C LYS A 68 5.55 12.68 -13.09
N SER A 69 5.32 11.76 -12.15
CA SER A 69 4.04 11.06 -12.03
C SER A 69 2.94 11.91 -11.43
N GLY A 70 3.27 13.08 -10.89
CA GLY A 70 2.33 13.96 -10.20
C GLY A 70 2.11 13.55 -8.74
N LEU A 71 2.81 12.54 -8.25
CA LEU A 71 2.63 12.05 -6.89
C LEU A 71 3.00 13.10 -5.84
N VAL A 72 4.11 13.82 -6.03
CA VAL A 72 4.53 14.86 -5.07
C VAL A 72 3.43 15.91 -4.90
N ALA A 73 2.83 16.35 -6.03
CA ALA A 73 1.73 17.33 -5.97
C ALA A 73 0.52 16.76 -5.23
N ARG A 74 0.16 15.50 -5.48
CA ARG A 74 -0.98 14.85 -4.79
C ARG A 74 -0.72 14.70 -3.29
N VAL A 75 0.51 14.36 -2.91
CA VAL A 75 0.89 14.23 -1.50
C VAL A 75 0.78 15.56 -0.77
N LYS A 76 1.28 16.63 -1.39
CA LYS A 76 1.21 17.97 -0.79
C LYS A 76 -0.22 18.47 -0.64
N ALA A 77 -1.09 18.14 -1.59
CA ALA A 77 -2.48 18.55 -1.58
C ALA A 77 -3.39 17.65 -0.76
N SER A 78 -2.91 16.47 -0.37
CA SER A 78 -3.74 15.48 0.32
C SER A 78 -4.14 15.94 1.71
N GLU A 79 -5.39 15.64 2.07
CA GLU A 79 -5.92 15.85 3.42
C GLU A 79 -5.87 14.57 4.26
N HIS A 80 -5.40 13.47 3.67
CA HIS A 80 -5.27 12.18 4.38
C HIS A 80 -3.93 12.12 5.10
N ASP A 81 -3.99 11.85 6.41
CA ASP A 81 -2.81 11.42 7.13
C ASP A 81 -2.69 9.89 7.03
N GLU A 82 -1.64 9.35 7.60
CA GLU A 82 -1.37 7.92 7.56
C GLU A 82 -2.48 7.11 8.26
N ALA A 83 -2.96 7.58 9.41
CA ALA A 83 -4.02 6.90 10.16
C ALA A 83 -5.32 6.82 9.36
N ARG A 84 -5.68 7.90 8.67
CA ARG A 84 -6.88 7.94 7.84
C ARG A 84 -6.75 7.02 6.64
N ALA A 85 -5.57 6.97 6.02
CA ALA A 85 -5.32 6.06 4.91
C ALA A 85 -5.46 4.60 5.35
N VAL A 86 -4.95 4.25 6.52
CA VAL A 86 -5.11 2.91 7.09
C VAL A 86 -6.58 2.59 7.33
N ALA A 87 -7.32 3.51 7.94
CA ALA A 87 -8.74 3.30 8.25
C ALA A 87 -9.58 3.08 6.99
N GLU A 88 -9.37 3.90 5.97
CA GLU A 88 -10.13 3.78 4.72
C GLU A 88 -9.75 2.52 3.94
N THR A 89 -8.49 2.13 3.95
CA THR A 89 -8.04 0.90 3.32
C THR A 89 -8.65 -0.33 4.02
N LEU A 90 -8.63 -0.36 5.35
CA LEU A 90 -9.23 -1.46 6.11
C LEU A 90 -10.74 -1.54 5.90
N GLU A 91 -11.44 -0.41 5.87
CA GLU A 91 -12.89 -0.39 5.61
C GLU A 91 -13.21 -1.03 4.27
N PHE A 92 -12.41 -0.72 3.22
CA PHE A 92 -12.58 -1.33 1.92
C PHE A 92 -12.30 -2.84 1.95
N ILE A 93 -11.17 -3.24 2.52
CA ILE A 93 -10.74 -4.65 2.52
C ILE A 93 -11.74 -5.54 3.28
N ARG A 94 -12.27 -5.06 4.39
CA ARG A 94 -13.21 -5.84 5.21
C ARG A 94 -14.49 -6.22 4.49
N GLN A 95 -14.83 -5.52 3.43
CA GLN A 95 -15.99 -5.84 2.61
C GLN A 95 -15.77 -7.10 1.74
N TRP A 96 -14.52 -7.53 1.58
CA TRP A 96 -14.15 -8.58 0.63
C TRP A 96 -13.46 -9.78 1.25
N VAL A 97 -12.73 -9.61 2.35
CA VAL A 97 -11.99 -10.71 2.99
C VAL A 97 -12.15 -10.65 4.51
N PRO A 98 -12.24 -11.83 5.16
CA PRO A 98 -12.16 -11.89 6.61
C PRO A 98 -10.74 -11.58 7.10
N GLU A 99 -10.65 -11.14 8.34
CA GLU A 99 -9.37 -10.86 8.99
C GLU A 99 -8.47 -12.10 9.03
N ARG A 100 -7.19 -11.91 8.74
CA ARG A 100 -6.13 -12.92 8.82
C ARG A 100 -6.27 -14.10 7.87
N THR A 101 -6.99 -13.93 6.78
CA THR A 101 -7.16 -14.99 5.77
C THR A 101 -6.36 -14.74 4.51
N SER A 102 -6.24 -13.48 4.07
CA SER A 102 -5.50 -13.18 2.84
C SER A 102 -4.01 -13.04 3.13
N PRO A 103 -3.14 -13.66 2.32
CA PRO A 103 -1.75 -13.24 2.29
C PRO A 103 -1.66 -11.81 1.78
N LEU A 104 -0.55 -11.14 2.01
CA LEU A 104 -0.31 -9.83 1.43
C LEU A 104 0.30 -10.03 0.05
N CYS A 105 -0.39 -9.54 -0.99
CA CYS A 105 -0.02 -9.77 -2.38
C CYS A 105 0.48 -8.49 -3.04
N GLY A 106 1.49 -8.60 -3.91
CA GLY A 106 1.99 -7.47 -4.65
C GLY A 106 3.35 -7.70 -5.28
N ASN A 107 3.84 -6.69 -6.01
CA ASN A 107 5.16 -6.70 -6.60
C ASN A 107 6.17 -6.20 -5.57
N SER A 108 7.20 -7.00 -5.29
CA SER A 108 8.19 -6.71 -4.24
C SER A 108 7.54 -6.42 -2.88
N ILE A 109 6.49 -7.17 -2.58
CA ILE A 109 5.59 -6.87 -1.45
C ILE A 109 6.28 -6.94 -0.09
N GLY A 110 7.38 -7.67 0.01
CA GLY A 110 8.15 -7.71 1.25
C GLY A 110 8.63 -6.34 1.69
N GLN A 111 9.01 -5.49 0.74
CA GLN A 111 9.41 -4.12 1.02
C GLN A 111 8.23 -3.30 1.54
N ASP A 112 7.07 -3.40 0.87
CA ASP A 112 5.85 -2.73 1.30
C ASP A 112 5.47 -3.18 2.71
N ARG A 113 5.58 -4.48 2.99
CA ARG A 113 5.24 -5.02 4.31
C ARG A 113 6.13 -4.48 5.41
N ARG A 114 7.42 -4.27 5.13
CA ARG A 114 8.33 -3.64 6.10
C ARG A 114 7.86 -2.25 6.49
N PHE A 115 7.41 -1.46 5.52
CA PHE A 115 6.83 -0.14 5.78
C PHE A 115 5.52 -0.25 6.55
N MET A 116 4.68 -1.23 6.24
CA MET A 116 3.44 -1.45 6.97
C MET A 116 3.68 -1.79 8.44
N VAL A 117 4.66 -2.64 8.72
CA VAL A 117 5.02 -3.00 10.10
C VAL A 117 5.42 -1.76 10.89
N LYS A 118 6.23 -0.88 10.28
CA LYS A 118 6.73 0.32 10.94
C LYS A 118 5.69 1.42 11.07
N HIS A 119 4.92 1.66 10.01
CA HIS A 119 4.06 2.84 9.89
C HIS A 119 2.57 2.54 9.94
N MET A 120 2.15 1.33 9.60
CA MET A 120 0.75 0.95 9.44
C MET A 120 0.47 -0.40 10.11
N GLY A 121 0.85 -0.53 11.38
CA GLY A 121 0.76 -1.79 12.11
C GLY A 121 -0.63 -2.40 12.14
N GLU A 122 -1.69 -1.58 12.26
CA GLU A 122 -3.06 -2.07 12.25
C GLU A 122 -3.44 -2.71 10.92
N LEU A 123 -3.01 -2.10 9.81
CA LEU A 123 -3.25 -2.67 8.49
C LEU A 123 -2.46 -3.95 8.30
N GLU A 124 -1.20 -3.96 8.69
CA GLU A 124 -0.34 -5.14 8.57
C GLU A 124 -0.92 -6.32 9.37
N ALA A 125 -1.42 -6.07 10.56
CA ALA A 125 -1.99 -7.10 11.43
C ALA A 125 -3.27 -7.74 10.86
N PHE A 126 -3.93 -7.10 9.90
CA PHE A 126 -5.11 -7.66 9.24
C PHE A 126 -4.77 -8.85 8.35
N PHE A 127 -3.54 -8.94 7.84
CA PHE A 127 -3.16 -9.95 6.87
C PHE A 127 -2.63 -11.22 7.53
N HIS A 128 -2.74 -12.32 6.78
CA HIS A 128 -2.02 -13.55 7.09
C HIS A 128 -0.51 -13.25 7.01
N TYR A 129 0.30 -14.00 7.73
CA TYR A 129 1.75 -13.74 7.77
C TYR A 129 2.46 -13.98 6.44
N ARG A 130 1.85 -14.69 5.50
CA ARG A 130 2.47 -15.00 4.21
C ARG A 130 2.36 -13.85 3.22
N ASN A 131 3.35 -13.78 2.33
CA ASN A 131 3.36 -12.85 1.20
C ASN A 131 3.22 -13.63 -0.10
N VAL A 132 2.55 -13.02 -1.08
CA VAL A 132 2.59 -13.48 -2.47
C VAL A 132 3.27 -12.39 -3.27
N ASP A 133 4.51 -12.65 -3.69
CA ASP A 133 5.34 -11.69 -4.41
C ASP A 133 5.43 -12.11 -5.86
N VAL A 134 4.97 -11.23 -6.77
CA VAL A 134 4.94 -11.51 -8.20
C VAL A 134 6.15 -10.96 -8.96
N SER A 135 7.06 -10.27 -8.29
CA SER A 135 8.24 -9.70 -8.96
C SER A 135 9.09 -10.77 -9.65
N THR A 136 9.20 -11.96 -9.05
CA THR A 136 9.94 -13.08 -9.61
C THR A 136 9.29 -13.64 -10.87
N ILE A 137 7.96 -13.51 -10.98
CA ILE A 137 7.20 -14.03 -12.11
C ILE A 137 7.34 -13.11 -13.32
N GLU A 138 7.49 -11.81 -13.10
CA GLU A 138 7.58 -10.80 -14.16
C GLU A 138 8.93 -10.85 -14.90
N GLU A 139 9.95 -11.40 -14.27
CA GLU A 139 11.26 -11.56 -14.87
C GLU A 139 11.31 -12.80 -15.75
#